data_50dd4aad38e200961b7a7ebfa3cdafa8
#
_entry.id   50dd4aad38e200961b7a7ebfa3cdafa8
#
_cell.length_a   1.000
_cell.length_b   1.000
_cell.length_c   1.000
_cell.angle_alpha   90.00
_cell.angle_beta   90.00
_cell.angle_gamma   90.00
#
_symmetry.space_group_name_H-M   'P 1'
#
loop_
_entity.id
_entity.type
_entity.pdbx_description
1 polymer ?
#
loop_
_entity_poly.entity_id
_entity_poly.type
_entity_poly.pdbx_seq_one_letter_code
_entity_poly.pdbx_strand_id
1 'polypeptide(L)'
;MVKVGKWIARHRILMLLIGVLLIIPSVIGIAKTKVNYDLLSYLPDHLETVKGQDILVDEFGMGAFSMVAVENMDMKDVQKLEKEFEKVPHVQDVLWYDDVADISLPTEMIPKDIRKAFINGDATMMLVLFDDTTSSDNSMEALTQLRKIANKQCFISGMTGIVTDIKNIAMKELPIYVVIAALLSLVVLEITSGSFVVPFLFLLSIGLAILYNLGSNIILGETSYITQALTAVLQLGVTMDYSIFLLNSYEENKKRFPGEKERAMGHAIANTFKSVVGSSVTTVAGFIALCVMTFALGRDLGIVMAKGVVIGVICCVTILPALILVFDKPIEKTRHKLLLSNMDRPSAFITKHYKVWIVAFLVLLLPAIYGNNHTKIYYNIADSLPATLNSNVSIKKVKDDFGTSNMHIVMMDKNMSAKDKQQMFKKIDKVKGVKWTISMSSLIGPSVPDSMIPKDVRRVRIMNWHSSVRNMNPQQIR
;
A
#
# COMPACT_ATOMS: atom_id res chain seq x y z
N MET A 1 15.90 -32.67 19.06
CA MET A 1 15.57 -31.32 19.56
C MET A 1 16.21 -30.97 20.89
N VAL A 2 16.18 -31.79 21.97
CA VAL A 2 16.80 -31.45 23.27
C VAL A 2 18.32 -31.17 23.14
N LYS A 3 19.06 -31.96 22.32
CA LYS A 3 20.50 -31.74 22.08
C LYS A 3 20.75 -30.35 21.42
N VAL A 4 19.94 -30.00 20.45
CA VAL A 4 20.02 -28.69 19.76
C VAL A 4 19.65 -27.54 20.73
N GLY A 5 18.58 -27.69 21.52
CA GLY A 5 18.23 -26.70 22.54
C GLY A 5 19.30 -26.48 23.59
N LYS A 6 19.94 -27.57 24.07
CA LYS A 6 21.10 -27.45 24.99
C LYS A 6 22.31 -26.77 24.34
N TRP A 7 22.54 -27.02 23.06
CA TRP A 7 23.63 -26.36 22.32
C TRP A 7 23.39 -24.86 22.20
N ILE A 8 22.16 -24.45 21.84
CA ILE A 8 21.74 -23.03 21.78
C ILE A 8 21.91 -22.37 23.16
N ALA A 9 21.41 -23.02 24.23
CA ALA A 9 21.49 -22.50 25.58
C ALA A 9 22.95 -22.32 26.05
N ARG A 10 23.85 -23.25 25.70
CA ARG A 10 25.28 -23.18 26.00
C ARG A 10 26.00 -22.07 25.25
N HIS A 11 25.63 -21.86 23.96
CA HIS A 11 26.25 -20.86 23.09
C HIS A 11 25.41 -19.55 23.01
N ARG A 12 24.71 -19.18 24.10
CA ARG A 12 23.81 -18.02 24.13
C ARG A 12 24.45 -16.71 23.65
N ILE A 13 25.72 -16.46 24.01
CA ILE A 13 26.44 -15.23 23.58
C ILE A 13 26.66 -15.26 22.07
N LEU A 14 27.05 -16.43 21.51
CA LEU A 14 27.20 -16.59 20.05
C LEU A 14 25.88 -16.35 19.31
N MET A 15 24.75 -16.84 19.84
CA MET A 15 23.43 -16.60 19.26
C MET A 15 23.08 -15.11 19.22
N LEU A 16 23.38 -14.37 20.29
CA LEU A 16 23.17 -12.93 20.34
C LEU A 16 24.11 -12.17 19.39
N LEU A 17 25.39 -12.58 19.30
CA LEU A 17 26.32 -11.97 18.36
C LEU A 17 25.89 -12.16 16.91
N ILE A 18 25.43 -13.37 16.54
CA ILE A 18 24.85 -13.64 15.20
C ILE A 18 23.62 -12.75 15.01
N GLY A 19 22.73 -12.64 16.00
CA GLY A 19 21.57 -11.76 15.94
C GLY A 19 21.97 -10.31 15.67
N VAL A 20 22.93 -9.77 16.41
CA VAL A 20 23.43 -8.40 16.20
C VAL A 20 24.08 -8.24 14.82
N LEU A 21 24.88 -9.22 14.38
CA LEU A 21 25.51 -9.17 13.07
C LEU A 21 24.50 -9.14 11.91
N LEU A 22 23.38 -9.84 12.06
CA LEU A 22 22.30 -9.87 11.06
C LEU A 22 21.53 -8.54 10.97
N ILE A 23 21.66 -7.63 11.92
CA ILE A 23 21.06 -6.28 11.85
C ILE A 23 21.63 -5.51 10.64
N ILE A 24 22.97 -5.60 10.41
CA ILE A 24 23.62 -4.83 9.34
C ILE A 24 23.04 -5.16 7.96
N PRO A 25 23.02 -6.42 7.48
CA PRO A 25 22.43 -6.73 6.18
C PRO A 25 20.92 -6.45 6.15
N SER A 26 20.22 -6.56 7.28
CA SER A 26 18.78 -6.26 7.32
C SER A 26 18.49 -4.77 7.13
N VAL A 27 19.25 -3.88 7.75
CA VAL A 27 19.10 -2.42 7.55
C VAL A 27 19.43 -2.03 6.11
N ILE A 28 20.50 -2.61 5.55
CA ILE A 28 20.86 -2.40 4.12
C ILE A 28 19.72 -2.91 3.22
N GLY A 29 19.15 -4.06 3.54
CA GLY A 29 18.04 -4.65 2.79
C GLY A 29 16.80 -3.76 2.81
N ILE A 30 16.41 -3.24 3.98
CA ILE A 30 15.29 -2.29 4.10
C ILE A 30 15.52 -1.05 3.25
N ALA A 31 16.74 -0.48 3.32
CA ALA A 31 17.06 0.74 2.59
C ALA A 31 17.07 0.55 1.05
N LYS A 32 17.35 -0.67 0.57
CA LYS A 32 17.41 -0.99 -0.86
C LYS A 32 16.12 -1.59 -1.43
N THR A 33 15.22 -2.08 -0.60
CA THR A 33 13.93 -2.60 -1.05
C THR A 33 13.03 -1.44 -1.47
N LYS A 34 12.55 -1.46 -2.71
CA LYS A 34 11.58 -0.48 -3.20
C LYS A 34 10.22 -0.74 -2.57
N VAL A 35 9.55 0.35 -2.18
CA VAL A 35 8.15 0.30 -1.71
C VAL A 35 7.26 0.73 -2.86
N ASN A 36 6.43 -0.18 -3.32
CA ASN A 36 5.50 0.07 -4.41
C ASN A 36 4.17 0.60 -3.86
N TYR A 37 3.78 1.77 -4.31
CA TYR A 37 2.53 2.44 -3.96
C TYR A 37 1.45 2.26 -5.05
N ASP A 38 1.81 1.66 -6.19
CA ASP A 38 0.91 1.44 -7.30
C ASP A 38 0.07 0.18 -7.10
N LEU A 39 -1.22 0.38 -6.85
CA LEU A 39 -2.15 -0.75 -6.78
C LEU A 39 -2.47 -1.34 -8.16
N LEU A 40 -2.28 -0.58 -9.24
CA LEU A 40 -2.52 -1.07 -10.59
C LEU A 40 -1.45 -2.07 -11.02
N SER A 41 -0.20 -1.90 -10.57
CA SER A 41 0.91 -2.83 -10.84
C SER A 41 0.70 -4.24 -10.24
N TYR A 42 -0.26 -4.40 -9.33
CA TYR A 42 -0.64 -5.69 -8.78
C TYR A 42 -1.79 -6.37 -9.51
N LEU A 43 -2.37 -5.68 -10.51
CA LEU A 43 -3.40 -6.27 -11.36
C LEU A 43 -2.77 -7.24 -12.38
N PRO A 44 -3.51 -8.26 -12.81
CA PRO A 44 -3.03 -9.18 -13.85
C PRO A 44 -2.76 -8.47 -15.19
N ASP A 45 -1.64 -8.75 -15.83
CA ASP A 45 -1.18 -8.12 -17.09
C ASP A 45 -2.14 -8.31 -18.27
N HIS A 46 -3.04 -9.31 -18.22
CA HIS A 46 -4.00 -9.57 -19.28
C HIS A 46 -5.20 -8.61 -19.29
N LEU A 47 -5.38 -7.81 -18.23
CA LEU A 47 -6.47 -6.84 -18.15
C LEU A 47 -6.26 -5.69 -19.14
N GLU A 48 -7.34 -5.28 -19.81
CA GLU A 48 -7.28 -4.20 -20.80
C GLU A 48 -6.81 -2.87 -20.20
N THR A 49 -7.12 -2.59 -18.95
CA THR A 49 -6.65 -1.38 -18.24
C THR A 49 -5.13 -1.37 -18.09
N VAL A 50 -4.51 -2.51 -17.76
CA VAL A 50 -3.05 -2.62 -17.61
C VAL A 50 -2.38 -2.48 -18.98
N LYS A 51 -2.84 -3.23 -19.98
CA LYS A 51 -2.36 -3.09 -21.36
C LYS A 51 -2.52 -1.67 -21.90
N GLY A 52 -3.65 -1.05 -21.58
CA GLY A 52 -3.90 0.34 -21.95
C GLY A 52 -2.90 1.31 -21.34
N GLN A 53 -2.54 1.10 -20.09
CA GLN A 53 -1.52 1.89 -19.40
C GLN A 53 -0.15 1.72 -20.06
N ASP A 54 0.26 0.49 -20.37
CA ASP A 54 1.54 0.21 -21.04
C ASP A 54 1.60 0.89 -22.40
N ILE A 55 0.55 0.78 -23.22
CA ILE A 55 0.48 1.47 -24.50
C ILE A 55 0.53 2.99 -24.33
N LEU A 56 -0.10 3.53 -23.29
CA LEU A 56 -0.11 4.97 -23.02
C LEU A 56 1.30 5.48 -22.69
N VAL A 57 2.06 4.71 -21.91
CA VAL A 57 3.45 5.04 -21.58
C VAL A 57 4.37 4.83 -22.78
N ASP A 58 4.32 3.67 -23.41
CA ASP A 58 5.31 3.27 -24.43
C ASP A 58 5.11 3.99 -25.76
N GLU A 59 3.85 4.19 -26.20
CA GLU A 59 3.54 4.75 -27.50
C GLU A 59 3.26 6.26 -27.44
N PHE A 60 2.73 6.76 -26.32
CA PHE A 60 2.36 8.18 -26.19
C PHE A 60 3.28 8.94 -25.23
N GLY A 61 4.15 8.26 -24.50
CA GLY A 61 5.02 8.87 -23.49
C GLY A 61 4.25 9.50 -22.32
N MET A 62 2.97 9.17 -22.16
CA MET A 62 2.11 9.65 -21.08
C MET A 62 1.87 8.54 -20.07
N GLY A 63 2.44 8.66 -18.89
CA GLY A 63 2.26 7.65 -17.84
C GLY A 63 1.12 7.96 -16.89
N ALA A 64 0.86 9.24 -16.64
CA ALA A 64 -0.15 9.70 -15.71
C ALA A 64 -0.67 11.09 -16.07
N PHE A 65 -1.78 11.47 -15.43
CA PHE A 65 -2.33 12.82 -15.55
C PHE A 65 -2.94 13.30 -14.24
N SER A 66 -3.01 14.63 -14.09
CA SER A 66 -3.74 15.30 -13.01
C SER A 66 -4.62 16.40 -13.56
N MET A 67 -5.81 16.57 -12.98
CA MET A 67 -6.72 17.67 -13.28
C MET A 67 -6.46 18.79 -12.27
N VAL A 68 -6.29 20.01 -12.74
CA VAL A 68 -6.08 21.19 -11.91
C VAL A 68 -7.27 22.13 -12.11
N ALA A 69 -8.11 22.27 -11.09
CA ALA A 69 -9.12 23.31 -11.06
C ALA A 69 -8.51 24.59 -10.46
N VAL A 70 -8.71 25.72 -11.14
CA VAL A 70 -8.28 27.04 -10.69
C VAL A 70 -9.52 27.91 -10.55
N GLU A 71 -9.75 28.48 -9.36
CA GLU A 71 -10.91 29.29 -9.04
C GLU A 71 -10.50 30.75 -8.83
N ASN A 72 -11.34 31.69 -9.29
CA ASN A 72 -11.21 33.12 -9.01
C ASN A 72 -9.85 33.73 -9.35
N MET A 73 -9.21 33.28 -10.42
CA MET A 73 -7.92 33.78 -10.92
C MET A 73 -8.10 34.42 -12.30
N ASP A 74 -7.41 35.54 -12.55
CA ASP A 74 -7.41 36.16 -13.86
C ASP A 74 -6.77 35.21 -14.90
N MET A 75 -7.34 35.12 -16.11
CA MET A 75 -6.90 34.18 -17.15
C MET A 75 -5.43 34.39 -17.55
N LYS A 76 -4.92 35.63 -17.46
CA LYS A 76 -3.50 35.92 -17.69
C LYS A 76 -2.60 35.33 -16.61
N ASP A 77 -3.06 35.27 -15.38
CA ASP A 77 -2.30 34.67 -14.29
C ASP A 77 -2.40 33.15 -14.34
N VAL A 78 -3.53 32.60 -14.80
CA VAL A 78 -3.67 31.17 -15.11
C VAL A 78 -2.68 30.75 -16.20
N GLN A 79 -2.53 31.55 -17.27
CA GLN A 79 -1.55 31.28 -18.33
C GLN A 79 -0.09 31.34 -17.84
N LYS A 80 0.22 32.22 -16.88
CA LYS A 80 1.53 32.23 -16.25
C LYS A 80 1.75 30.97 -15.42
N LEU A 81 0.74 30.55 -14.67
CA LEU A 81 0.76 29.34 -13.85
C LEU A 81 0.98 28.09 -14.70
N GLU A 82 0.28 27.99 -15.83
CA GLU A 82 0.47 26.93 -16.83
C GLU A 82 1.92 26.83 -17.27
N LYS A 83 2.54 27.95 -17.70
CA LYS A 83 3.94 28.01 -18.11
C LYS A 83 4.93 27.69 -16.97
N GLU A 84 4.57 27.92 -15.73
CA GLU A 84 5.36 27.52 -14.58
C GLU A 84 5.23 26.01 -14.33
N PHE A 85 4.06 25.43 -14.52
CA PHE A 85 3.83 24.00 -14.43
C PHE A 85 4.57 23.21 -15.50
N GLU A 86 4.62 23.70 -16.75
CA GLU A 86 5.39 23.09 -17.84
C GLU A 86 6.89 23.00 -17.56
N LYS A 87 7.44 23.88 -16.72
CA LYS A 87 8.87 23.88 -16.35
C LYS A 87 9.21 22.85 -15.28
N VAL A 88 8.22 22.23 -14.65
CA VAL A 88 8.45 21.24 -13.60
C VAL A 88 9.02 19.96 -14.23
N PRO A 89 10.13 19.43 -13.73
CA PRO A 89 10.68 18.16 -14.22
C PRO A 89 9.61 17.06 -14.16
N HIS A 90 9.59 16.20 -15.19
CA HIS A 90 8.62 15.10 -15.33
C HIS A 90 7.17 15.53 -15.61
N VAL A 91 6.91 16.81 -15.78
CA VAL A 91 5.71 17.29 -16.46
C VAL A 91 6.00 17.26 -17.95
N GLN A 92 5.23 16.48 -18.68
CA GLN A 92 5.38 16.32 -20.12
C GLN A 92 4.70 17.46 -20.87
N ASP A 93 3.51 17.81 -20.43
CA ASP A 93 2.69 18.86 -21.05
C ASP A 93 1.61 19.32 -20.07
N VAL A 94 1.11 20.54 -20.28
CA VAL A 94 -0.05 21.08 -19.58
C VAL A 94 -1.06 21.51 -20.62
N LEU A 95 -2.24 20.90 -20.61
CA LEU A 95 -3.29 21.18 -21.57
C LEU A 95 -4.32 22.09 -20.95
N TRP A 96 -4.53 23.24 -21.57
CA TRP A 96 -5.54 24.18 -21.21
C TRP A 96 -6.32 24.64 -22.45
N TYR A 97 -7.37 25.44 -22.31
CA TYR A 97 -8.17 25.84 -23.48
C TYR A 97 -7.45 26.84 -24.38
N ASP A 98 -6.41 27.53 -23.94
CA ASP A 98 -5.61 28.46 -24.75
C ASP A 98 -4.76 27.77 -25.82
N ASP A 99 -4.51 26.47 -25.69
CA ASP A 99 -3.97 25.63 -26.78
C ASP A 99 -4.88 25.59 -28.01
N VAL A 100 -6.17 25.88 -27.84
CA VAL A 100 -7.18 25.73 -28.89
C VAL A 100 -7.88 27.06 -29.23
N ALA A 101 -7.95 27.98 -28.27
CA ALA A 101 -8.65 29.25 -28.43
C ALA A 101 -7.89 30.37 -27.68
N ASP A 102 -7.69 31.52 -28.32
CA ASP A 102 -7.04 32.68 -27.69
C ASP A 102 -7.81 33.12 -26.44
N ILE A 103 -7.07 33.36 -25.34
CA ILE A 103 -7.63 33.84 -24.06
C ILE A 103 -8.30 35.20 -24.13
N SER A 104 -8.03 35.99 -25.17
CA SER A 104 -8.67 37.29 -25.44
C SER A 104 -10.09 37.15 -26.03
N LEU A 105 -10.45 35.94 -26.48
CA LEU A 105 -11.79 35.71 -27.02
C LEU A 105 -12.83 35.65 -25.90
N PRO A 106 -14.00 36.29 -26.06
CA PRO A 106 -15.12 36.11 -25.13
C PRO A 106 -15.46 34.61 -24.99
N THR A 107 -15.74 34.17 -23.78
CA THR A 107 -16.01 32.76 -23.48
C THR A 107 -17.23 32.19 -24.25
N GLU A 108 -18.13 33.07 -24.70
CA GLU A 108 -19.29 32.71 -25.53
C GLU A 108 -18.90 32.29 -26.94
N MET A 109 -17.75 32.74 -27.45
CA MET A 109 -17.21 32.39 -28.77
C MET A 109 -16.47 31.06 -28.79
N ILE A 110 -16.09 30.55 -27.62
CA ILE A 110 -15.41 29.24 -27.48
C ILE A 110 -16.40 28.13 -27.78
N PRO A 111 -16.02 27.09 -28.57
CA PRO A 111 -16.86 25.93 -28.84
C PRO A 111 -17.43 25.32 -27.56
N LYS A 112 -18.73 24.97 -27.60
CA LYS A 112 -19.48 24.52 -26.39
C LYS A 112 -18.82 23.36 -25.68
N ASP A 113 -18.18 22.46 -26.40
CA ASP A 113 -17.57 21.24 -25.83
C ASP A 113 -16.27 21.60 -25.06
N ILE A 114 -15.46 22.51 -25.60
CA ILE A 114 -14.27 23.06 -24.92
C ILE A 114 -14.70 23.82 -23.67
N ARG A 115 -15.64 24.74 -23.83
CA ARG A 115 -16.14 25.54 -22.71
C ARG A 115 -16.65 24.68 -21.55
N LYS A 116 -17.45 23.64 -21.85
CA LYS A 116 -17.97 22.73 -20.82
C LYS A 116 -16.89 21.96 -20.07
N ALA A 117 -15.79 21.64 -20.75
CA ALA A 117 -14.72 20.87 -20.17
C ALA A 117 -13.74 21.71 -19.36
N PHE A 118 -13.45 22.93 -19.83
CA PHE A 118 -12.37 23.75 -19.28
C PHE A 118 -12.85 24.98 -18.51
N ILE A 119 -14.10 25.43 -18.67
CA ILE A 119 -14.59 26.67 -18.07
C ILE A 119 -15.95 26.46 -17.43
N ASN A 120 -16.10 26.86 -16.17
CA ASN A 120 -17.40 26.92 -15.48
C ASN A 120 -17.44 28.11 -14.52
N GLY A 121 -18.16 29.17 -14.92
CA GLY A 121 -18.17 30.41 -14.17
C GLY A 121 -16.77 31.01 -14.01
N ASP A 122 -16.35 31.24 -12.77
CA ASP A 122 -15.04 31.80 -12.42
C ASP A 122 -13.98 30.70 -12.22
N ALA A 123 -14.32 29.43 -12.50
CA ALA A 123 -13.40 28.31 -12.43
C ALA A 123 -12.93 27.87 -13.82
N THR A 124 -11.63 27.56 -13.93
CA THR A 124 -11.07 26.94 -15.13
C THR A 124 -10.33 25.66 -14.75
N MET A 125 -10.23 24.72 -15.70
CA MET A 125 -9.59 23.43 -15.50
C MET A 125 -8.41 23.26 -16.47
N MET A 126 -7.27 22.82 -15.97
CA MET A 126 -6.11 22.37 -16.75
C MET A 126 -5.90 20.89 -16.56
N LEU A 127 -5.28 20.24 -17.54
CA LEU A 127 -4.86 18.87 -17.48
C LEU A 127 -3.32 18.81 -17.54
N VAL A 128 -2.70 18.36 -16.46
CA VAL A 128 -1.25 18.16 -16.38
C VAL A 128 -0.93 16.71 -16.72
N LEU A 129 -0.06 16.50 -17.68
CA LEU A 129 0.40 15.19 -18.14
C LEU A 129 1.82 14.93 -17.61
N PHE A 130 2.06 13.71 -17.13
CA PHE A 130 3.38 13.29 -16.63
C PHE A 130 4.02 12.30 -17.60
N ASP A 131 5.34 12.31 -17.67
CA ASP A 131 6.14 11.43 -18.53
C ASP A 131 6.30 10.00 -17.98
N ASP A 132 5.88 9.76 -16.76
CA ASP A 132 6.01 8.48 -16.05
C ASP A 132 4.68 8.03 -15.42
N THR A 133 4.64 6.80 -14.91
CA THR A 133 3.41 6.20 -14.35
C THR A 133 2.89 6.93 -13.11
N THR A 134 1.62 6.71 -12.80
CA THR A 134 0.86 7.38 -11.72
C THR A 134 1.55 7.37 -10.36
N SER A 135 2.29 6.32 -10.06
CA SER A 135 2.92 6.05 -8.75
C SER A 135 4.43 6.03 -8.81
N SER A 136 5.03 6.42 -9.94
CA SER A 136 6.47 6.58 -10.03
C SER A 136 6.96 7.70 -9.10
N ASP A 137 8.18 7.56 -8.61
CA ASP A 137 8.80 8.62 -7.80
C ASP A 137 8.89 9.93 -8.56
N ASN A 138 9.11 9.88 -9.89
CA ASN A 138 9.17 11.03 -10.78
C ASN A 138 7.83 11.80 -10.80
N SER A 139 6.72 11.11 -11.07
CA SER A 139 5.39 11.73 -11.10
C SER A 139 4.94 12.28 -9.74
N MET A 140 5.28 11.58 -8.64
CA MET A 140 4.98 12.03 -7.28
C MET A 140 5.81 13.25 -6.87
N GLU A 141 7.08 13.32 -7.31
CA GLU A 141 7.93 14.48 -7.09
C GLU A 141 7.45 15.68 -7.90
N ALA A 142 7.14 15.50 -9.18
CA ALA A 142 6.55 16.52 -10.04
C ALA A 142 5.27 17.09 -9.40
N LEU A 143 4.34 16.23 -8.96
CA LEU A 143 3.13 16.67 -8.26
C LEU A 143 3.44 17.47 -6.98
N THR A 144 4.45 17.05 -6.23
CA THR A 144 4.86 17.77 -5.02
C THR A 144 5.40 19.17 -5.35
N GLN A 145 6.12 19.31 -6.46
CA GLN A 145 6.58 20.60 -6.95
C GLN A 145 5.43 21.46 -7.48
N LEU A 146 4.50 20.87 -8.25
CA LEU A 146 3.28 21.55 -8.70
C LEU A 146 2.47 22.11 -7.52
N ARG A 147 2.33 21.33 -6.45
CA ARG A 147 1.63 21.79 -5.22
C ARG A 147 2.34 22.92 -4.50
N LYS A 148 3.65 23.09 -4.65
CA LYS A 148 4.41 24.24 -4.09
C LYS A 148 4.23 25.51 -4.93
N ILE A 149 4.10 25.36 -6.25
CA ILE A 149 3.82 26.48 -7.17
C ILE A 149 2.36 26.89 -7.05
N ALA A 150 1.45 25.93 -6.93
CA ALA A 150 0.01 26.14 -6.77
C ALA A 150 -0.29 26.98 -5.52
N ASN A 151 -1.15 27.97 -5.66
CA ASN A 151 -1.67 28.78 -4.57
C ASN A 151 -2.98 28.19 -4.00
N LYS A 152 -3.62 28.92 -3.09
CA LYS A 152 -4.88 28.50 -2.45
C LYS A 152 -6.10 28.42 -3.40
N GLN A 153 -5.97 28.97 -4.62
CA GLN A 153 -7.00 28.96 -5.66
C GLN A 153 -6.88 27.74 -6.59
N CYS A 154 -5.81 26.95 -6.45
CA CYS A 154 -5.50 25.81 -7.31
C CYS A 154 -5.72 24.50 -6.58
N PHE A 155 -6.49 23.60 -7.18
CA PHE A 155 -6.86 22.28 -6.63
C PHE A 155 -6.39 21.20 -7.58
N ILE A 156 -5.30 20.51 -7.24
CA ILE A 156 -4.69 19.46 -8.08
C ILE A 156 -5.31 18.10 -7.70
N SER A 157 -6.13 17.57 -8.59
CA SER A 157 -6.85 16.30 -8.45
C SER A 157 -6.25 15.25 -9.40
N GLY A 158 -6.44 13.99 -9.09
CA GLY A 158 -6.00 12.86 -9.92
C GLY A 158 -5.44 11.72 -9.09
N MET A 159 -5.22 10.57 -9.74
CA MET A 159 -4.73 9.39 -9.05
C MET A 159 -3.32 9.58 -8.47
N THR A 160 -2.43 10.29 -9.18
CA THR A 160 -1.08 10.65 -8.68
C THR A 160 -1.16 11.43 -7.36
N GLY A 161 -2.18 12.32 -7.22
CA GLY A 161 -2.42 13.05 -5.98
C GLY A 161 -2.81 12.13 -4.83
N ILE A 162 -3.68 11.18 -5.08
CA ILE A 162 -4.13 10.17 -4.10
C ILE A 162 -2.94 9.32 -3.65
N VAL A 163 -2.18 8.78 -4.58
CA VAL A 163 -1.01 7.92 -4.29
C VAL A 163 0.06 8.68 -3.52
N THR A 164 0.34 9.93 -3.90
CA THR A 164 1.29 10.80 -3.18
C THR A 164 0.85 11.04 -1.73
N ASP A 165 -0.44 11.32 -1.52
CA ASP A 165 -0.97 11.54 -0.17
C ASP A 165 -0.94 10.24 0.65
N ILE A 166 -1.25 9.08 0.06
CA ILE A 166 -1.11 7.76 0.70
C ILE A 166 0.34 7.51 1.12
N LYS A 167 1.31 7.76 0.23
CA LYS A 167 2.75 7.63 0.54
C LYS A 167 3.13 8.50 1.74
N ASN A 168 2.74 9.77 1.72
CA ASN A 168 3.08 10.71 2.78
C ASN A 168 2.45 10.33 4.13
N ILE A 169 1.18 9.89 4.13
CA ILE A 169 0.52 9.39 5.34
C ILE A 169 1.19 8.12 5.83
N ALA A 170 1.40 7.14 4.95
CA ALA A 170 2.03 5.88 5.32
C ALA A 170 3.40 6.10 5.96
N MET A 171 4.25 6.93 5.34
CA MET A 171 5.57 7.25 5.89
C MET A 171 5.52 7.94 7.26
N LYS A 172 4.51 8.78 7.49
CA LYS A 172 4.35 9.52 8.75
C LYS A 172 3.70 8.69 9.85
N GLU A 173 2.65 7.94 9.52
CA GLU A 173 1.80 7.28 10.50
C GLU A 173 2.23 5.87 10.84
N LEU A 174 2.83 5.13 9.88
CA LEU A 174 3.24 3.75 10.10
C LEU A 174 4.17 3.57 11.31
N PRO A 175 5.22 4.39 11.51
CA PRO A 175 6.06 4.29 12.70
C PRO A 175 5.27 4.51 14.00
N ILE A 176 4.29 5.41 13.98
CA ILE A 176 3.45 5.72 15.14
C ILE A 176 2.57 4.51 15.49
N TYR A 177 1.94 3.87 14.51
CA TYR A 177 1.12 2.69 14.75
C TYR A 177 1.93 1.49 15.24
N VAL A 178 3.15 1.31 14.73
CA VAL A 178 4.06 0.26 15.20
C VAL A 178 4.42 0.49 16.67
N VAL A 179 4.72 1.73 17.06
CA VAL A 179 5.01 2.08 18.46
C VAL A 179 3.80 1.87 19.36
N ILE A 180 2.61 2.30 18.93
CA ILE A 180 1.36 2.06 19.68
C ILE A 180 1.11 0.56 19.84
N ALA A 181 1.24 -0.24 18.78
CA ALA A 181 1.07 -1.69 18.84
C ALA A 181 2.09 -2.33 19.81
N ALA A 182 3.35 -1.89 19.78
CA ALA A 182 4.38 -2.36 20.71
C ALA A 182 4.06 -1.99 22.17
N LEU A 183 3.60 -0.76 22.42
CA LEU A 183 3.19 -0.33 23.77
C LEU A 183 1.98 -1.11 24.29
N LEU A 184 0.96 -1.32 23.47
CA LEU A 184 -0.19 -2.13 23.83
C LEU A 184 0.22 -3.58 24.13
N SER A 185 1.09 -4.14 23.28
CA SER A 185 1.65 -5.49 23.50
C SER A 185 2.45 -5.56 24.79
N LEU A 186 3.25 -4.52 25.10
CA LEU A 186 3.99 -4.41 26.36
C LEU A 186 3.03 -4.49 27.56
N VAL A 187 1.95 -3.70 27.55
CA VAL A 187 0.96 -3.68 28.63
C VAL A 187 0.32 -5.07 28.81
N VAL A 188 -0.10 -5.71 27.73
CA VAL A 188 -0.70 -7.06 27.80
C VAL A 188 0.31 -8.08 28.34
N LEU A 189 1.54 -8.01 27.86
CA LEU A 189 2.62 -8.90 28.34
C LEU A 189 2.94 -8.67 29.80
N GLU A 190 2.93 -7.42 30.30
CA GLU A 190 3.14 -7.13 31.74
C GLU A 190 2.06 -7.74 32.61
N ILE A 191 0.81 -7.70 32.17
CA ILE A 191 -0.32 -8.30 32.90
C ILE A 191 -0.18 -9.83 32.97
N THR A 192 0.39 -10.44 31.93
CA THR A 192 0.47 -11.91 31.78
C THR A 192 1.81 -12.51 32.19
N SER A 193 2.87 -11.71 32.31
CA SER A 193 4.21 -12.16 32.73
C SER A 193 4.42 -11.96 34.21
N GLY A 194 5.34 -12.76 34.80
CA GLY A 194 5.70 -12.65 36.21
C GLY A 194 6.95 -11.80 36.49
N SER A 195 7.41 -10.97 35.53
CA SER A 195 8.60 -10.14 35.67
C SER A 195 8.56 -8.96 34.70
N PHE A 196 8.86 -7.75 35.17
CA PHE A 196 8.88 -6.54 34.35
C PHE A 196 9.91 -6.55 33.21
N VAL A 197 10.96 -7.37 33.27
CA VAL A 197 11.98 -7.45 32.22
C VAL A 197 11.56 -8.31 31.04
N VAL A 198 10.74 -9.34 31.28
CA VAL A 198 10.36 -10.33 30.27
C VAL A 198 9.66 -9.74 29.06
N PRO A 199 8.65 -8.84 29.19
CA PRO A 199 7.98 -8.20 28.06
C PRO A 199 8.95 -7.46 27.13
N PHE A 200 9.93 -6.77 27.68
CA PHE A 200 10.96 -6.07 26.88
C PHE A 200 11.83 -7.04 26.08
N LEU A 201 12.19 -8.19 26.66
CA LEU A 201 12.98 -9.21 25.95
C LEU A 201 12.16 -9.84 24.82
N PHE A 202 10.86 -10.04 25.01
CA PHE A 202 9.96 -10.52 23.98
C PHE A 202 9.86 -9.53 22.83
N LEU A 203 9.57 -8.26 23.13
CA LEU A 203 9.49 -7.21 22.11
C LEU A 203 10.82 -7.02 21.38
N LEU A 204 11.97 -7.14 22.08
CA LEU A 204 13.28 -7.08 21.45
C LEU A 204 13.48 -8.25 20.47
N SER A 205 13.16 -9.47 20.88
CA SER A 205 13.27 -10.66 20.02
C SER A 205 12.35 -10.59 18.80
N ILE A 206 11.10 -10.14 19.00
CA ILE A 206 10.12 -9.97 17.92
C ILE A 206 10.54 -8.81 17.00
N GLY A 207 11.02 -7.71 17.57
CA GLY A 207 11.53 -6.57 16.81
C GLY A 207 12.71 -6.96 15.88
N LEU A 208 13.63 -7.79 16.38
CA LEU A 208 14.69 -8.37 15.54
C LEU A 208 14.13 -9.26 14.45
N ALA A 209 13.12 -10.09 14.73
CA ALA A 209 12.48 -10.93 13.72
C ALA A 209 11.79 -10.10 12.63
N ILE A 210 11.10 -9.01 13.00
CA ILE A 210 10.49 -8.05 12.05
C ILE A 210 11.58 -7.39 11.20
N LEU A 211 12.66 -6.94 11.82
CA LEU A 211 13.78 -6.32 11.12
C LEU A 211 14.41 -7.26 10.07
N TYR A 212 14.64 -8.53 10.44
CA TYR A 212 15.18 -9.53 9.52
C TYR A 212 14.19 -9.85 8.39
N ASN A 213 12.89 -9.91 8.71
CA ASN A 213 11.86 -10.12 7.70
C ASN A 213 11.82 -8.98 6.68
N LEU A 214 11.74 -7.73 7.14
CA LEU A 214 11.74 -6.57 6.27
C LEU A 214 13.05 -6.44 5.48
N GLY A 215 14.19 -6.69 6.13
CA GLY A 215 15.51 -6.62 5.48
C GLY A 215 15.71 -7.66 4.39
N SER A 216 15.18 -8.87 4.58
CA SER A 216 15.26 -9.92 3.57
C SER A 216 14.32 -9.71 2.36
N ASN A 217 13.46 -8.68 2.37
CA ASN A 217 12.62 -8.31 1.22
C ASN A 217 13.44 -7.81 0.02
N ILE A 218 14.70 -7.44 0.21
CA ILE A 218 15.62 -7.11 -0.89
C ILE A 218 15.69 -8.24 -1.93
N ILE A 219 15.48 -9.49 -1.55
CA ILE A 219 15.45 -10.65 -2.46
C ILE A 219 14.24 -10.59 -3.39
N LEU A 220 13.16 -9.93 -2.97
CA LEU A 220 11.93 -9.74 -3.75
C LEU A 220 12.04 -8.53 -4.69
N GLY A 221 13.03 -7.64 -4.47
CA GLY A 221 13.23 -6.39 -5.20
C GLY A 221 12.33 -5.26 -4.76
N GLU A 222 11.03 -5.50 -4.70
CA GLU A 222 10.02 -4.54 -4.24
C GLU A 222 8.96 -5.21 -3.37
N THR A 223 8.25 -4.40 -2.57
CA THR A 223 7.10 -4.84 -1.76
C THR A 223 6.05 -3.74 -1.74
N SER A 224 4.77 -4.13 -1.64
CA SER A 224 3.68 -3.18 -1.46
C SER A 224 3.80 -2.41 -0.15
N TYR A 225 3.44 -1.12 -0.17
CA TYR A 225 3.30 -0.33 1.06
C TYR A 225 2.30 -0.96 2.05
N ILE A 226 1.26 -1.62 1.55
CA ILE A 226 0.29 -2.35 2.37
C ILE A 226 0.97 -3.52 3.07
N THR A 227 1.74 -4.33 2.33
CA THR A 227 2.49 -5.45 2.89
C THR A 227 3.50 -4.95 3.94
N GLN A 228 4.21 -3.87 3.66
CA GLN A 228 5.18 -3.30 4.60
C GLN A 228 4.51 -2.83 5.90
N ALA A 229 3.37 -2.13 5.79
CA ALA A 229 2.62 -1.65 6.94
C ALA A 229 2.07 -2.79 7.79
N LEU A 230 1.45 -3.79 7.16
CA LEU A 230 0.84 -4.91 7.85
C LEU A 230 1.88 -5.86 8.46
N THR A 231 3.04 -6.04 7.82
CA THR A 231 4.07 -6.99 8.26
C THR A 231 4.51 -6.72 9.69
N ALA A 232 4.81 -5.47 10.05
CA ALA A 232 5.29 -5.14 11.38
C ALA A 232 4.23 -5.46 12.47
N VAL A 233 2.99 -5.05 12.25
CA VAL A 233 1.91 -5.19 13.24
C VAL A 233 1.42 -6.64 13.34
N LEU A 234 1.19 -7.29 12.18
CA LEU A 234 0.69 -8.68 12.18
C LEU A 234 1.75 -9.66 12.68
N GLN A 235 3.02 -9.47 12.31
CA GLN A 235 4.09 -10.34 12.79
C GLN A 235 4.26 -10.22 14.31
N LEU A 236 4.14 -9.01 14.88
CA LEU A 236 4.14 -8.81 16.32
C LEU A 236 3.04 -9.64 16.99
N GLY A 237 1.80 -9.57 16.49
CA GLY A 237 0.67 -10.32 17.04
C GLY A 237 0.83 -11.84 16.91
N VAL A 238 1.22 -12.32 15.72
CA VAL A 238 1.34 -13.78 15.44
C VAL A 238 2.50 -14.43 16.19
N THR A 239 3.62 -13.71 16.40
CA THR A 239 4.82 -14.33 17.01
C THR A 239 4.90 -14.16 18.53
N MET A 240 4.07 -13.31 19.12
CA MET A 240 4.06 -13.07 20.57
C MET A 240 3.72 -14.33 21.37
N ASP A 241 2.75 -15.11 20.90
CA ASP A 241 2.31 -16.33 21.57
C ASP A 241 3.43 -17.37 21.67
N TYR A 242 4.32 -17.44 20.68
CA TYR A 242 5.47 -18.35 20.68
C TYR A 242 6.43 -18.05 21.84
N SER A 243 6.63 -16.76 22.12
CA SER A 243 7.46 -16.29 23.21
C SER A 243 6.89 -16.66 24.58
N ILE A 244 5.56 -16.52 24.73
CA ILE A 244 4.84 -16.90 25.96
C ILE A 244 4.94 -18.43 26.19
N PHE A 245 4.76 -19.24 25.14
CA PHE A 245 4.88 -20.70 25.25
C PHE A 245 6.30 -21.11 25.67
N LEU A 246 7.34 -20.47 25.12
CA LEU A 246 8.70 -20.76 25.49
C LEU A 246 8.98 -20.44 26.97
N LEU A 247 8.54 -19.27 27.42
CA LEU A 247 8.74 -18.85 28.82
C LEU A 247 8.05 -19.78 29.78
N ASN A 248 6.76 -20.10 29.52
CA ASN A 248 6.01 -21.01 30.40
C ASN A 248 6.66 -22.39 30.47
N SER A 249 7.12 -22.91 29.31
CA SER A 249 7.86 -24.19 29.27
C SER A 249 9.20 -24.09 29.99
N TYR A 250 9.88 -22.95 29.92
CA TYR A 250 11.15 -22.73 30.66
C TYR A 250 10.91 -22.68 32.17
N GLU A 251 9.90 -21.95 32.65
CA GLU A 251 9.56 -21.87 34.07
C GLU A 251 9.16 -23.25 34.65
N GLU A 252 8.42 -24.05 33.89
CA GLU A 252 8.08 -25.42 34.28
C GLU A 252 9.32 -26.31 34.37
N ASN A 253 10.20 -26.29 33.34
CA ASN A 253 11.43 -27.07 33.33
C ASN A 253 12.44 -26.60 34.36
N LYS A 254 12.46 -25.31 34.73
CA LYS A 254 13.30 -24.76 35.79
C LYS A 254 12.94 -25.37 37.16
N LYS A 255 11.67 -25.63 37.42
CA LYS A 255 11.22 -26.37 38.61
C LYS A 255 11.65 -27.84 38.59
N ARG A 256 11.70 -28.45 37.39
CA ARG A 256 12.06 -29.85 37.19
C ARG A 256 13.58 -30.10 37.25
N PHE A 257 14.37 -29.13 36.89
CA PHE A 257 15.86 -29.17 36.89
C PHE A 257 16.44 -28.01 37.70
N PRO A 258 16.34 -28.04 39.04
CA PRO A 258 16.81 -26.97 39.88
C PRO A 258 18.33 -26.74 39.72
N GLY A 259 18.76 -25.50 39.48
CA GLY A 259 20.18 -25.15 39.28
C GLY A 259 20.75 -25.39 37.87
N GLU A 260 20.10 -26.24 37.02
CA GLU A 260 20.58 -26.57 35.69
C GLU A 260 19.85 -25.73 34.60
N LYS A 261 20.11 -24.42 34.58
CA LYS A 261 19.40 -23.47 33.67
C LYS A 261 19.51 -23.84 32.18
N GLU A 262 20.69 -24.26 31.73
CA GLU A 262 20.93 -24.67 30.32
C GLU A 262 20.14 -25.94 29.96
N ARG A 263 20.04 -26.88 30.90
CA ARG A 263 19.26 -28.11 30.73
C ARG A 263 17.75 -27.80 30.70
N ALA A 264 17.27 -26.97 31.62
CA ALA A 264 15.89 -26.52 31.66
C ALA A 264 15.50 -25.81 30.37
N MET A 265 16.31 -24.88 29.88
CA MET A 265 16.08 -24.17 28.60
C MET A 265 16.13 -25.13 27.41
N GLY A 266 17.08 -26.08 27.37
CA GLY A 266 17.15 -27.08 26.31
C GLY A 266 15.89 -27.95 26.19
N HIS A 267 15.27 -28.33 27.32
CA HIS A 267 13.98 -29.03 27.36
C HIS A 267 12.82 -28.10 26.98
N ALA A 268 12.83 -26.85 27.44
CA ALA A 268 11.83 -25.85 27.08
C ALA A 268 11.78 -25.62 25.56
N ILE A 269 12.93 -25.40 24.91
CA ILE A 269 13.01 -25.28 23.46
C ILE A 269 12.44 -26.51 22.75
N ALA A 270 12.77 -27.71 23.22
CA ALA A 270 12.30 -28.95 22.60
C ALA A 270 10.78 -29.15 22.71
N ASN A 271 10.20 -28.81 23.87
CA ASN A 271 8.77 -28.87 24.11
C ASN A 271 8.01 -27.81 23.30
N THR A 272 8.48 -26.57 23.35
CA THR A 272 7.89 -25.44 22.65
C THR A 272 7.97 -25.63 21.13
N PHE A 273 9.08 -26.14 20.62
CA PHE A 273 9.27 -26.36 19.18
C PHE A 273 8.14 -27.19 18.56
N LYS A 274 7.71 -28.27 19.23
CA LYS A 274 6.61 -29.10 18.70
C LYS A 274 5.31 -28.34 18.57
N SER A 275 4.94 -27.57 19.62
CA SER A 275 3.68 -26.81 19.64
C SER A 275 3.73 -25.61 18.68
N VAL A 276 4.85 -24.86 18.69
CA VAL A 276 5.03 -23.67 17.86
C VAL A 276 5.11 -24.05 16.39
N VAL A 277 5.86 -25.08 16.02
CA VAL A 277 5.92 -25.54 14.62
C VAL A 277 4.56 -26.00 14.14
N GLY A 278 3.80 -26.75 14.95
CA GLY A 278 2.44 -27.17 14.58
C GLY A 278 1.52 -25.97 14.27
N SER A 279 1.51 -24.96 15.13
CA SER A 279 0.75 -23.73 14.92
C SER A 279 1.29 -22.90 13.75
N SER A 280 2.61 -22.78 13.64
CA SER A 280 3.24 -21.97 12.57
C SER A 280 3.00 -22.57 11.18
N VAL A 281 3.01 -23.89 11.03
CA VAL A 281 2.73 -24.55 9.75
C VAL A 281 1.34 -24.20 9.23
N THR A 282 0.33 -24.18 10.09
CA THR A 282 -1.02 -23.79 9.67
C THR A 282 -1.10 -22.33 9.28
N THR A 283 -0.41 -21.44 10.02
CA THR A 283 -0.34 -20.02 9.71
C THR A 283 0.41 -19.78 8.39
N VAL A 284 1.55 -20.41 8.20
CA VAL A 284 2.34 -20.34 6.95
C VAL A 284 1.53 -20.88 5.76
N ALA A 285 0.81 -22.01 5.94
CA ALA A 285 -0.04 -22.55 4.88
C ALA A 285 -1.17 -21.56 4.51
N GLY A 286 -1.76 -20.87 5.49
CA GLY A 286 -2.74 -19.81 5.24
C GLY A 286 -2.16 -18.66 4.42
N PHE A 287 -0.95 -18.18 4.75
CA PHE A 287 -0.29 -17.15 3.96
C PHE A 287 0.15 -17.62 2.58
N ILE A 288 0.62 -18.86 2.45
CA ILE A 288 0.96 -19.45 1.13
C ILE A 288 -0.30 -19.56 0.25
N ALA A 289 -1.48 -19.83 0.82
CA ALA A 289 -2.72 -19.85 0.06
C ALA A 289 -3.03 -18.51 -0.61
N LEU A 290 -2.62 -17.37 -0.03
CA LEU A 290 -2.73 -16.04 -0.65
C LEU A 290 -1.86 -15.93 -1.92
N CYS A 291 -0.77 -16.71 -2.02
CA CYS A 291 0.11 -16.67 -3.20
C CYS A 291 -0.56 -17.21 -4.48
N VAL A 292 -1.69 -17.93 -4.34
CA VAL A 292 -2.46 -18.47 -5.47
C VAL A 292 -3.46 -17.44 -6.04
N MET A 293 -3.62 -16.30 -5.37
CA MET A 293 -4.49 -15.22 -5.85
C MET A 293 -3.97 -14.66 -7.18
N THR A 294 -4.89 -14.38 -8.10
CA THR A 294 -4.60 -13.67 -9.36
C THR A 294 -4.17 -12.22 -9.13
N PHE A 295 -4.64 -11.60 -8.05
CA PHE A 295 -4.21 -10.28 -7.62
C PHE A 295 -2.84 -10.38 -6.92
N ALA A 296 -1.80 -9.87 -7.57
CA ALA A 296 -0.41 -10.07 -7.14
C ALA A 296 -0.09 -9.50 -5.74
N LEU A 297 -0.90 -8.55 -5.23
CA LEU A 297 -0.82 -8.07 -3.85
C LEU A 297 -0.99 -9.21 -2.83
N GLY A 298 -1.88 -10.19 -3.11
CA GLY A 298 -2.05 -11.37 -2.26
C GLY A 298 -0.78 -12.21 -2.20
N ARG A 299 -0.09 -12.38 -3.35
CA ARG A 299 1.20 -13.07 -3.42
C ARG A 299 2.28 -12.35 -2.64
N ASP A 300 2.40 -11.02 -2.79
CA ASP A 300 3.37 -10.20 -2.07
C ASP A 300 3.18 -10.33 -0.55
N LEU A 301 1.96 -10.09 -0.06
CA LEU A 301 1.61 -10.24 1.36
C LEU A 301 1.85 -11.67 1.84
N GLY A 302 1.43 -12.68 1.06
CA GLY A 302 1.55 -14.09 1.39
C GLY A 302 3.01 -14.51 1.60
N ILE A 303 3.90 -14.16 0.68
CA ILE A 303 5.34 -14.50 0.78
C ILE A 303 5.98 -13.81 1.98
N VAL A 304 5.78 -12.50 2.12
CA VAL A 304 6.42 -11.72 3.18
C VAL A 304 5.93 -12.16 4.57
N MET A 305 4.64 -12.45 4.72
CA MET A 305 4.08 -12.91 5.99
C MET A 305 4.47 -14.35 6.31
N ALA A 306 4.44 -15.28 5.34
CA ALA A 306 4.91 -16.66 5.53
C ALA A 306 6.38 -16.68 5.98
N LYS A 307 7.23 -15.93 5.28
CA LYS A 307 8.65 -15.75 5.64
C LYS A 307 8.81 -15.15 7.03
N GLY A 308 8.00 -14.13 7.37
CA GLY A 308 7.99 -13.49 8.67
C GLY A 308 7.68 -14.44 9.82
N VAL A 309 6.70 -15.32 9.65
CA VAL A 309 6.37 -16.37 10.64
C VAL A 309 7.53 -17.33 10.84
N VAL A 310 8.16 -17.80 9.74
CA VAL A 310 9.33 -18.72 9.82
C VAL A 310 10.49 -18.05 10.56
N ILE A 311 10.81 -16.80 10.23
CA ILE A 311 11.87 -16.03 10.91
C ILE A 311 11.51 -15.82 12.39
N GLY A 312 10.25 -15.52 12.70
CA GLY A 312 9.74 -15.38 14.05
C GLY A 312 9.95 -16.65 14.89
N VAL A 313 9.65 -17.83 14.31
CA VAL A 313 9.90 -19.13 14.98
C VAL A 313 11.39 -19.34 15.22
N ILE A 314 12.24 -19.05 14.23
CA ILE A 314 13.70 -19.16 14.37
C ILE A 314 14.19 -18.24 15.50
N CYS A 315 13.77 -16.99 15.55
CA CYS A 315 14.13 -16.05 16.61
C CYS A 315 13.63 -16.53 17.99
N CYS A 316 12.42 -17.06 18.05
CA CYS A 316 11.82 -17.59 19.27
C CYS A 316 12.63 -18.78 19.84
N VAL A 317 13.20 -19.66 19.01
CA VAL A 317 13.97 -20.80 19.50
C VAL A 317 15.49 -20.57 19.61
N THR A 318 15.99 -19.44 19.11
CA THR A 318 17.42 -19.12 19.12
C THR A 318 17.75 -17.86 19.93
N ILE A 319 17.25 -16.71 19.51
CA ILE A 319 17.56 -15.40 20.10
C ILE A 319 16.86 -15.24 21.46
N LEU A 320 15.58 -15.54 21.54
CA LEU A 320 14.81 -15.36 22.77
C LEU A 320 15.33 -16.22 23.94
N PRO A 321 15.65 -17.52 23.78
CA PRO A 321 16.29 -18.31 24.84
C PRO A 321 17.62 -17.73 25.30
N ALA A 322 18.42 -17.22 24.35
CA ALA A 322 19.69 -16.60 24.67
C ALA A 322 19.51 -15.32 25.50
N LEU A 323 18.53 -14.46 25.14
CA LEU A 323 18.15 -13.27 25.90
C LEU A 323 17.69 -13.63 27.32
N ILE A 324 16.77 -14.60 27.46
CA ILE A 324 16.24 -15.02 28.77
C ILE A 324 17.39 -15.53 29.68
N LEU A 325 18.34 -16.33 29.12
CA LEU A 325 19.45 -16.86 29.92
C LEU A 325 20.48 -15.79 30.30
N VAL A 326 20.73 -14.80 29.45
CA VAL A 326 21.67 -13.70 29.76
C VAL A 326 21.05 -12.75 30.80
N PHE A 327 19.76 -12.47 30.67
CA PHE A 327 19.03 -11.58 31.56
C PHE A 327 18.34 -12.31 32.73
N ASP A 328 18.69 -13.57 33.02
CA ASP A 328 18.06 -14.38 34.06
C ASP A 328 18.11 -13.71 35.46
N LYS A 329 19.26 -13.08 35.84
CA LYS A 329 19.38 -12.36 37.09
C LYS A 329 18.43 -11.14 37.19
N PRO A 330 18.37 -10.22 36.21
CA PRO A 330 17.36 -9.16 36.13
C PRO A 330 15.90 -9.69 36.18
N ILE A 331 15.59 -10.79 35.48
CA ILE A 331 14.27 -11.39 35.49
C ILE A 331 13.88 -11.85 36.90
N GLU A 332 14.79 -12.52 37.61
CA GLU A 332 14.54 -12.96 38.99
C GLU A 332 14.37 -11.79 39.97
N LYS A 333 15.17 -10.73 39.80
CA LYS A 333 15.14 -9.53 40.67
C LYS A 333 13.85 -8.72 40.51
N THR A 334 13.26 -8.71 39.29
CA THR A 334 12.03 -7.97 38.96
C THR A 334 10.78 -8.82 39.02
N ARG A 335 10.84 -10.00 39.63
CA ARG A 335 9.72 -10.92 39.71
C ARG A 335 8.61 -10.34 40.58
N HIS A 336 7.37 -10.43 40.08
CA HIS A 336 6.16 -10.03 40.78
C HIS A 336 5.06 -11.11 40.68
N LYS A 337 3.99 -10.97 41.47
CA LYS A 337 2.85 -11.87 41.36
C LYS A 337 2.10 -11.60 40.06
N LEU A 338 1.73 -12.68 39.37
CA LEU A 338 0.88 -12.60 38.18
C LEU A 338 -0.47 -11.96 38.54
N LEU A 339 -0.85 -10.91 37.80
CA LEU A 339 -2.16 -10.26 37.96
C LEU A 339 -3.32 -11.22 37.61
N LEU A 340 -3.11 -12.11 36.63
CA LEU A 340 -4.07 -13.10 36.16
C LEU A 340 -3.77 -14.51 36.70
N SER A 341 -3.38 -14.62 37.99
CA SER A 341 -2.85 -15.87 38.55
C SER A 341 -3.90 -16.97 38.81
N ASN A 342 -5.21 -16.68 38.80
CA ASN A 342 -6.22 -17.65 39.21
C ASN A 342 -7.38 -17.75 38.20
N MET A 343 -7.13 -18.47 37.11
CA MET A 343 -8.14 -18.81 36.11
C MET A 343 -8.91 -20.08 36.39
N ASP A 344 -8.72 -20.72 37.58
CA ASP A 344 -9.37 -21.96 37.92
C ASP A 344 -10.90 -21.81 38.03
N ARG A 345 -11.37 -20.71 38.64
CA ARG A 345 -12.80 -20.42 38.77
C ARG A 345 -13.49 -20.16 37.42
N PRO A 346 -12.97 -19.22 36.55
CA PRO A 346 -13.53 -19.04 35.21
C PRO A 346 -13.49 -20.31 34.37
N SER A 347 -12.38 -21.05 34.40
CA SER A 347 -12.24 -22.31 33.69
C SER A 347 -13.25 -23.36 34.13
N ALA A 348 -13.41 -23.56 35.44
CA ALA A 348 -14.39 -24.46 36.00
C ALA A 348 -15.84 -24.06 35.63
N PHE A 349 -16.15 -22.76 35.65
CA PHE A 349 -17.46 -22.25 35.26
C PHE A 349 -17.74 -22.51 33.76
N ILE A 350 -16.80 -22.22 32.88
CA ILE A 350 -16.93 -22.46 31.44
C ILE A 350 -17.09 -23.94 31.17
N THR A 351 -16.25 -24.80 31.77
CA THR A 351 -16.27 -26.23 31.59
C THR A 351 -17.60 -26.85 32.14
N LYS A 352 -18.08 -26.36 33.26
CA LYS A 352 -19.36 -26.81 33.84
C LYS A 352 -20.57 -26.49 32.96
N HIS A 353 -20.53 -25.33 32.27
CA HIS A 353 -21.63 -24.83 31.44
C HIS A 353 -21.32 -24.89 29.94
N TYR A 354 -20.50 -25.83 29.49
CA TYR A 354 -20.05 -25.90 28.08
C TYR A 354 -21.19 -25.93 27.06
N LYS A 355 -22.32 -26.60 27.38
CA LYS A 355 -23.50 -26.65 26.51
C LYS A 355 -24.13 -25.27 26.28
N VAL A 356 -24.17 -24.43 27.32
CA VAL A 356 -24.69 -23.07 27.24
C VAL A 356 -23.79 -22.22 26.34
N TRP A 357 -22.45 -22.36 26.46
CA TRP A 357 -21.51 -21.66 25.63
C TRP A 357 -21.58 -22.07 24.16
N ILE A 358 -21.80 -23.37 23.88
CA ILE A 358 -22.02 -23.82 22.49
C ILE A 358 -23.27 -23.18 21.90
N VAL A 359 -24.39 -23.19 22.63
CA VAL A 359 -25.65 -22.57 22.17
C VAL A 359 -25.48 -21.06 21.99
N ALA A 360 -24.85 -20.38 22.95
CA ALA A 360 -24.56 -18.94 22.85
C ALA A 360 -23.72 -18.60 21.62
N PHE A 361 -22.68 -19.40 21.32
CA PHE A 361 -21.88 -19.24 20.13
C PHE A 361 -22.70 -19.39 18.84
N LEU A 362 -23.53 -20.42 18.75
CA LEU A 362 -24.41 -20.65 17.59
C LEU A 362 -25.44 -19.52 17.42
N VAL A 363 -25.97 -19.00 18.51
CA VAL A 363 -26.89 -17.84 18.46
C VAL A 363 -26.17 -16.59 17.99
N LEU A 364 -24.92 -16.31 18.44
CA LEU A 364 -24.14 -15.19 18.04
C LEU A 364 -23.69 -15.29 16.56
N LEU A 365 -23.61 -16.47 15.99
CA LEU A 365 -23.28 -16.69 14.59
C LEU A 365 -24.34 -16.08 13.64
N LEU A 366 -25.62 -16.09 14.03
CA LEU A 366 -26.72 -15.54 13.20
C LEU A 366 -26.58 -14.05 12.93
N PRO A 367 -26.42 -13.17 13.95
CA PRO A 367 -26.18 -11.74 13.67
C PRO A 367 -24.86 -11.48 12.98
N ALA A 368 -23.83 -12.32 13.18
CA ALA A 368 -22.55 -12.19 12.46
C ALA A 368 -22.71 -12.46 10.96
N ILE A 369 -23.42 -13.51 10.58
CA ILE A 369 -23.73 -13.82 9.16
C ILE A 369 -24.59 -12.69 8.56
N TYR A 370 -25.60 -12.22 9.28
CA TYR A 370 -26.44 -11.11 8.83
C TYR A 370 -25.60 -9.85 8.58
N GLY A 371 -24.73 -9.48 9.52
CA GLY A 371 -23.85 -8.33 9.41
C GLY A 371 -22.90 -8.45 8.22
N ASN A 372 -22.26 -9.61 8.04
CA ASN A 372 -21.36 -9.86 6.92
C ASN A 372 -22.04 -9.67 5.55
N ASN A 373 -23.27 -10.18 5.41
CA ASN A 373 -24.03 -10.08 4.16
C ASN A 373 -24.53 -8.66 3.86
N HIS A 374 -24.58 -7.77 4.85
CA HIS A 374 -25.01 -6.37 4.71
C HIS A 374 -23.87 -5.38 4.75
N THR A 375 -22.63 -5.85 4.89
CA THR A 375 -21.44 -5.01 4.86
C THR A 375 -21.15 -4.56 3.42
N LYS A 376 -21.05 -3.24 3.21
CA LYS A 376 -20.65 -2.68 1.91
C LYS A 376 -19.13 -2.73 1.76
N ILE A 377 -18.65 -3.23 0.64
CA ILE A 377 -17.24 -3.24 0.29
C ILE A 377 -16.93 -1.96 -0.47
N TYR A 378 -15.90 -1.25 -0.05
CA TYR A 378 -15.40 -0.06 -0.74
C TYR A 378 -14.39 -0.46 -1.81
N TYR A 379 -14.60 0.05 -3.02
CA TYR A 379 -13.65 -0.10 -4.14
C TYR A 379 -12.94 1.22 -4.47
N ASN A 380 -13.45 2.35 -3.97
CA ASN A 380 -12.86 3.66 -4.18
C ASN A 380 -11.87 3.98 -3.06
N ILE A 381 -10.57 4.00 -3.40
CA ILE A 381 -9.49 4.25 -2.45
C ILE A 381 -9.59 5.66 -1.86
N ALA A 382 -10.02 6.65 -2.65
CA ALA A 382 -10.16 8.03 -2.20
C ALA A 382 -11.14 8.18 -1.03
N ASP A 383 -12.21 7.36 -0.99
CA ASP A 383 -13.21 7.42 0.08
C ASP A 383 -12.68 6.93 1.44
N SER A 384 -11.59 6.18 1.46
CA SER A 384 -10.94 5.70 2.68
C SER A 384 -9.98 6.73 3.30
N LEU A 385 -9.61 7.76 2.54
CA LEU A 385 -8.68 8.79 3.00
C LEU A 385 -9.41 9.92 3.76
N PRO A 386 -8.74 10.59 4.72
CA PRO A 386 -9.30 11.74 5.40
C PRO A 386 -9.79 12.82 4.43
N ALA A 387 -10.99 13.35 4.66
CA ALA A 387 -11.59 14.37 3.82
C ALA A 387 -10.79 15.69 3.75
N THR A 388 -9.87 15.90 4.70
CA THR A 388 -9.01 17.09 4.80
C THR A 388 -7.77 17.03 3.93
N LEU A 389 -7.49 15.89 3.29
CA LEU A 389 -6.34 15.75 2.40
C LEU A 389 -6.49 16.55 1.12
N ASN A 390 -5.37 17.07 0.62
CA ASN A 390 -5.34 17.85 -0.60
C ASN A 390 -5.99 17.13 -1.79
N SER A 391 -5.73 15.83 -1.96
CA SER A 391 -6.36 15.03 -3.02
C SER A 391 -7.88 14.99 -2.89
N ASN A 392 -8.43 14.73 -1.69
CA ASN A 392 -9.87 14.66 -1.48
C ASN A 392 -10.56 16.02 -1.61
N VAL A 393 -9.93 17.08 -1.07
CA VAL A 393 -10.42 18.46 -1.26
C VAL A 393 -10.46 18.80 -2.74
N SER A 394 -9.38 18.49 -3.48
CA SER A 394 -9.29 18.77 -4.92
C SER A 394 -10.27 17.95 -5.75
N ILE A 395 -10.45 16.66 -5.45
CA ILE A 395 -11.46 15.81 -6.11
C ILE A 395 -12.85 16.38 -5.91
N LYS A 396 -13.17 16.81 -4.68
CA LYS A 396 -14.47 17.40 -4.38
C LYS A 396 -14.67 18.71 -5.15
N LYS A 397 -13.66 19.57 -5.21
CA LYS A 397 -13.72 20.84 -5.96
C LYS A 397 -13.92 20.60 -7.45
N VAL A 398 -13.12 19.74 -8.07
CA VAL A 398 -13.29 19.37 -9.49
C VAL A 398 -14.69 18.79 -9.75
N LYS A 399 -15.20 17.98 -8.81
CA LYS A 399 -16.55 17.43 -8.91
C LYS A 399 -17.64 18.51 -8.77
N ASP A 400 -17.51 19.41 -7.84
CA ASP A 400 -18.50 20.47 -7.57
C ASP A 400 -18.52 21.48 -8.72
N ASP A 401 -17.35 21.90 -9.25
CA ASP A 401 -17.24 22.89 -10.32
C ASP A 401 -17.52 22.31 -11.70
N PHE A 402 -16.90 21.17 -12.04
CA PHE A 402 -17.00 20.59 -13.38
C PHE A 402 -17.91 19.36 -13.46
N GLY A 403 -18.43 18.90 -12.30
CA GLY A 403 -19.31 17.72 -12.19
C GLY A 403 -18.66 16.42 -12.64
N THR A 404 -17.34 16.36 -12.66
CA THR A 404 -16.54 15.18 -12.97
C THR A 404 -15.49 14.96 -11.90
N SER A 405 -15.19 13.72 -11.58
CA SER A 405 -14.12 13.38 -10.63
C SER A 405 -13.14 12.35 -11.22
N ASN A 406 -13.54 11.71 -12.30
CA ASN A 406 -12.76 10.67 -12.97
C ASN A 406 -12.70 10.97 -14.47
N MET A 407 -11.50 10.85 -15.02
CA MET A 407 -11.26 10.92 -16.45
C MET A 407 -10.79 9.56 -16.94
N HIS A 408 -11.28 9.15 -18.10
CA HIS A 408 -10.86 7.94 -18.78
C HIS A 408 -10.33 8.29 -20.17
N ILE A 409 -9.16 7.79 -20.50
CA ILE A 409 -8.55 7.95 -21.82
C ILE A 409 -8.98 6.76 -22.67
N VAL A 410 -9.59 7.03 -23.82
CA VAL A 410 -9.99 6.00 -24.80
C VAL A 410 -9.01 6.04 -25.96
N MET A 411 -8.18 5.01 -26.07
CA MET A 411 -7.28 4.82 -27.21
C MET A 411 -7.98 4.10 -28.35
N MET A 412 -7.67 4.49 -29.56
CA MET A 412 -8.27 3.93 -30.76
C MET A 412 -7.26 3.82 -31.89
N ASP A 413 -7.51 2.93 -32.85
CA ASP A 413 -6.69 2.80 -34.04
C ASP A 413 -6.67 4.11 -34.85
N LYS A 414 -5.49 4.55 -35.22
CA LYS A 414 -5.27 5.75 -36.06
C LYS A 414 -6.04 5.66 -37.38
N ASN A 415 -6.13 4.47 -37.97
CA ASN A 415 -6.74 4.22 -39.26
C ASN A 415 -8.28 4.12 -39.21
N MET A 416 -8.90 4.24 -38.04
CA MET A 416 -10.34 4.24 -37.89
C MET A 416 -10.96 5.42 -38.68
N SER A 417 -11.99 5.14 -39.45
CA SER A 417 -12.65 6.18 -40.26
C SER A 417 -13.25 7.28 -39.40
N ALA A 418 -13.31 8.53 -39.90
CA ALA A 418 -13.93 9.64 -39.20
C ALA A 418 -15.40 9.36 -38.81
N LYS A 419 -16.12 8.61 -39.66
CA LYS A 419 -17.50 8.20 -39.40
C LYS A 419 -17.61 7.21 -38.25
N ASP A 420 -16.71 6.24 -38.17
CA ASP A 420 -16.70 5.24 -37.10
C ASP A 420 -16.30 5.87 -35.78
N LYS A 421 -15.29 6.77 -35.78
CA LYS A 421 -14.92 7.58 -34.63
C LYS A 421 -16.13 8.35 -34.08
N GLN A 422 -16.86 9.05 -34.93
CA GLN A 422 -18.03 9.82 -34.55
C GLN A 422 -19.18 8.95 -34.01
N GLN A 423 -19.40 7.77 -34.61
CA GLN A 423 -20.37 6.82 -34.07
C GLN A 423 -19.97 6.26 -32.71
N MET A 424 -18.70 5.99 -32.52
CA MET A 424 -18.15 5.54 -31.23
C MET A 424 -18.36 6.59 -30.15
N PHE A 425 -17.99 7.86 -30.39
CA PHE A 425 -18.22 8.95 -29.42
C PHE A 425 -19.70 9.10 -29.08
N LYS A 426 -20.61 9.05 -30.07
CA LYS A 426 -22.05 9.08 -29.82
C LYS A 426 -22.57 7.91 -28.99
N LYS A 427 -21.89 6.75 -29.06
CA LYS A 427 -22.22 5.59 -28.20
C LYS A 427 -21.70 5.81 -26.79
N ILE A 428 -20.47 6.32 -26.64
CA ILE A 428 -19.86 6.60 -25.34
C ILE A 428 -20.66 7.66 -24.58
N ASP A 429 -21.07 8.76 -25.25
CA ASP A 429 -21.88 9.82 -24.63
C ASP A 429 -23.25 9.34 -24.11
N LYS A 430 -23.75 8.22 -24.64
CA LYS A 430 -25.01 7.60 -24.17
C LYS A 430 -24.83 6.66 -22.99
N VAL A 431 -23.60 6.35 -22.61
CA VAL A 431 -23.32 5.48 -21.47
C VAL A 431 -23.70 6.21 -20.18
N LYS A 432 -24.50 5.57 -19.35
CA LYS A 432 -24.91 6.14 -18.07
C LYS A 432 -23.68 6.39 -17.18
N GLY A 433 -23.49 7.64 -16.79
CA GLY A 433 -22.34 8.06 -15.98
C GLY A 433 -21.27 8.83 -16.75
N VAL A 434 -21.27 8.79 -18.08
CA VAL A 434 -20.44 9.65 -18.92
C VAL A 434 -21.12 11.02 -19.01
N LYS A 435 -20.39 12.07 -18.68
CA LYS A 435 -20.89 13.45 -18.70
C LYS A 435 -20.62 14.13 -20.06
N TRP A 436 -19.44 13.93 -20.59
CA TRP A 436 -19.00 14.44 -21.89
C TRP A 436 -17.79 13.65 -22.38
N THR A 437 -17.56 13.65 -23.71
CA THR A 437 -16.35 13.16 -24.35
C THR A 437 -15.70 14.28 -25.13
N ILE A 438 -14.37 14.36 -25.10
CA ILE A 438 -13.57 15.28 -25.91
C ILE A 438 -12.68 14.47 -26.85
N SER A 439 -12.61 14.93 -28.09
CA SER A 439 -11.67 14.40 -29.07
C SER A 439 -11.17 15.55 -29.95
N MET A 440 -10.03 15.36 -30.61
CA MET A 440 -9.53 16.37 -31.57
C MET A 440 -10.54 16.62 -32.69
N SER A 441 -11.29 15.62 -33.12
CA SER A 441 -12.32 15.80 -34.13
C SER A 441 -13.53 16.59 -33.62
N SER A 442 -13.80 16.63 -32.31
CA SER A 442 -14.81 17.52 -31.73
C SER A 442 -14.30 18.97 -31.58
N LEU A 443 -12.98 19.17 -31.47
CA LEU A 443 -12.37 20.49 -31.34
C LEU A 443 -12.22 21.20 -32.69
N ILE A 444 -11.81 20.47 -33.74
CA ILE A 444 -11.39 21.06 -35.03
C ILE A 444 -12.43 20.75 -36.13
N GLY A 445 -13.34 19.83 -35.87
CA GLY A 445 -14.31 19.32 -36.85
C GLY A 445 -13.83 18.02 -37.53
N PRO A 446 -14.78 17.14 -37.90
CA PRO A 446 -14.44 15.79 -38.37
C PRO A 446 -13.82 15.74 -39.77
N SER A 447 -13.85 16.86 -40.51
CA SER A 447 -13.47 16.94 -41.93
C SER A 447 -12.16 17.70 -42.17
N VAL A 448 -11.49 18.17 -41.10
CA VAL A 448 -10.22 18.91 -41.26
C VAL A 448 -9.08 17.92 -41.42
N PRO A 449 -8.34 17.94 -42.56
CA PRO A 449 -7.15 17.10 -42.74
C PRO A 449 -6.08 17.42 -41.73
N ASP A 450 -5.32 16.42 -41.29
CA ASP A 450 -4.22 16.56 -40.34
C ASP A 450 -3.15 17.60 -40.77
N SER A 451 -2.99 17.79 -42.08
CA SER A 451 -2.07 18.77 -42.67
C SER A 451 -2.47 20.23 -42.42
N MET A 452 -3.77 20.50 -42.18
CA MET A 452 -4.30 21.84 -41.94
C MET A 452 -4.39 22.20 -40.45
N ILE A 453 -4.07 21.30 -39.55
CA ILE A 453 -4.08 21.55 -38.13
C ILE A 453 -2.82 22.35 -37.76
N PRO A 454 -2.93 23.49 -37.09
CA PRO A 454 -1.77 24.28 -36.62
C PRO A 454 -0.79 23.42 -35.83
N LYS A 455 0.52 23.71 -35.94
CA LYS A 455 1.57 22.90 -35.30
C LYS A 455 1.41 22.85 -33.77
N ASP A 456 0.89 23.90 -33.18
CA ASP A 456 0.70 24.04 -31.73
C ASP A 456 -0.49 23.16 -31.26
N VAL A 457 -1.55 23.11 -32.02
CA VAL A 457 -2.68 22.19 -31.80
C VAL A 457 -2.31 20.73 -32.15
N ARG A 458 -1.31 20.53 -33.02
CA ARG A 458 -0.73 19.20 -33.27
C ARG A 458 0.07 18.68 -32.09
N ARG A 459 0.61 19.52 -31.23
CA ARG A 459 1.32 19.07 -30.01
C ARG A 459 0.41 18.19 -29.14
N VAL A 460 -0.85 18.51 -29.02
CA VAL A 460 -1.87 17.67 -28.35
C VAL A 460 -2.06 16.31 -29.06
N ARG A 461 -1.66 16.19 -30.33
CA ARG A 461 -1.83 14.98 -31.15
C ARG A 461 -0.55 14.19 -31.40
N ILE A 462 0.60 14.82 -31.32
CA ILE A 462 1.88 14.24 -31.69
C ILE A 462 2.84 14.33 -30.51
N MET A 463 2.56 13.62 -29.47
CA MET A 463 3.63 13.16 -28.60
C MET A 463 4.40 12.09 -29.36
N ASN A 464 5.49 12.52 -29.96
CA ASN A 464 6.60 11.75 -30.56
C ASN A 464 6.32 10.32 -31.06
N TRP A 465 5.82 10.25 -32.28
CA TRP A 465 5.75 9.01 -33.08
C TRP A 465 7.05 8.78 -33.88
N HIS A 466 8.21 9.12 -33.41
CA HIS A 466 9.41 9.16 -34.26
C HIS A 466 10.56 8.23 -33.91
N SER A 467 10.47 7.33 -32.95
CA SER A 467 11.64 6.46 -32.69
C SER A 467 11.41 4.94 -32.54
N SER A 468 10.20 4.43 -32.39
CA SER A 468 10.02 3.00 -32.02
C SER A 468 9.39 2.08 -33.07
N VAL A 469 8.80 2.59 -34.15
CA VAL A 469 8.02 1.75 -35.12
C VAL A 469 8.90 0.96 -36.10
N ARG A 470 10.23 1.02 -36.01
CA ARG A 470 11.10 0.30 -36.97
C ARG A 470 11.29 -1.20 -36.70
N ASN A 471 10.88 -1.73 -35.57
CA ASN A 471 11.20 -3.12 -35.18
C ASN A 471 10.04 -3.97 -34.61
N MET A 472 8.78 -3.67 -34.82
CA MET A 472 7.70 -4.55 -34.38
C MET A 472 7.24 -5.47 -35.50
N ASN A 473 7.29 -6.78 -35.20
CA ASN A 473 6.84 -7.87 -36.05
C ASN A 473 5.30 -7.88 -36.12
N PRO A 474 4.67 -7.95 -37.30
CA PRO A 474 3.20 -7.89 -37.47
C PRO A 474 2.39 -9.02 -36.80
N GLN A 475 3.06 -9.99 -36.18
CA GLN A 475 2.41 -11.13 -35.52
C GLN A 475 2.08 -10.92 -34.03
N GLN A 476 2.42 -9.77 -33.45
CA GLN A 476 2.10 -9.45 -32.04
C GLN A 476 0.84 -8.60 -31.86
N ILE A 477 0.14 -8.29 -32.95
CA ILE A 477 -1.13 -7.56 -32.93
C ILE A 477 -2.23 -8.54 -33.40
N ARG A 478 -2.61 -9.45 -32.52
CA ARG A 478 -3.89 -10.19 -32.64
C ARG A 478 -4.46 -10.47 -31.26
#